data_14dab991b323b9f4ec5d4ccdab82ad9e
#
_entry.id   14dab991b323b9f4ec5d4ccdab82ad9e
#
_cell.length_a   1.000
_cell.length_b   1.000
_cell.length_c   1.000
_cell.angle_alpha   90.00
_cell.angle_beta   90.00
_cell.angle_gamma   90.00
#
_symmetry.space_group_name_H-M   'P 1'
#
loop_
_entity.id
_entity.type
_entity.pdbx_description
1 polymer ?
#
loop_
_entity_poly.entity_id
_entity_poly.type
_entity_poly.pdbx_seq_one_letter_code
_entity_poly.pdbx_strand_id
1 'polypeptide(L)'
;MHIGKNELNGTIIASLSAVALNDGTDGGLIIALDKSTGEEKWRVEQADGIWSAPVVIYDENGKGYILQCDRSGKLTLYSGIDGQAMCSIDLGSRIESTPAVFNNTLVVGTRGVDGSGQGPKIVGIRIG
;
A
#
# COMPACT_ATOMS: atom_id res chain seq x y z
N MET A 1 7.70 1.78 -6.42
CA MET A 1 7.25 2.84 -7.34
C MET A 1 6.43 2.22 -8.47
N HIS A 2 5.36 2.87 -8.86
CA HIS A 2 4.47 2.38 -9.92
C HIS A 2 4.07 3.53 -10.84
N ILE A 3 4.05 3.28 -12.15
CA ILE A 3 3.56 4.23 -13.14
C ILE A 3 2.12 3.85 -13.47
N GLY A 4 1.19 4.78 -13.25
CA GLY A 4 -0.23 4.54 -13.45
C GLY A 4 -0.63 4.44 -14.91
N LYS A 5 -1.75 3.78 -15.13
CA LYS A 5 -2.44 3.66 -16.42
C LYS A 5 -3.94 3.84 -16.20
N ASN A 6 -4.74 3.78 -17.27
CA ASN A 6 -6.18 3.98 -17.19
C ASN A 6 -6.52 5.28 -16.45
N GLU A 7 -7.34 5.24 -15.41
CA GLU A 7 -7.69 6.41 -14.60
C GLU A 7 -6.47 7.12 -14.01
N LEU A 8 -5.40 6.38 -13.72
CA LEU A 8 -4.16 6.92 -13.13
C LEU A 8 -3.09 7.23 -14.17
N ASN A 9 -3.44 7.31 -15.44
CA ASN A 9 -2.51 7.68 -16.49
C ASN A 9 -1.89 9.04 -16.17
N GLY A 10 -0.56 9.14 -16.31
CA GLY A 10 0.17 10.36 -15.96
C GLY A 10 0.50 10.50 -14.47
N THR A 11 0.22 9.49 -13.66
CA THR A 11 0.50 9.49 -12.21
C THR A 11 1.58 8.48 -11.88
N ILE A 12 2.51 8.89 -11.02
CA ILE A 12 3.52 8.00 -10.41
C ILE A 12 3.13 7.80 -8.94
N ILE A 13 3.05 6.55 -8.51
CA ILE A 13 2.79 6.19 -7.12
C ILE A 13 4.08 5.65 -6.51
N ALA A 14 4.47 6.20 -5.37
CA ALA A 14 5.66 5.77 -4.65
C ALA A 14 5.38 5.69 -3.15
N SER A 15 6.11 4.85 -2.45
CA SER A 15 6.09 4.78 -1.00
C SER A 15 7.49 5.01 -0.44
N LEU A 16 7.55 5.63 0.73
CA LEU A 16 8.78 5.89 1.47
C LEU A 16 8.67 5.24 2.84
N SER A 17 9.72 4.53 3.26
CA SER A 17 9.63 3.66 4.43
C SER A 17 9.83 4.37 5.76
N ALA A 18 10.66 5.40 5.79
CA ALA A 18 10.99 6.08 7.04
C ALA A 18 11.16 7.57 6.75
N VAL A 19 10.14 8.33 7.07
CA VAL A 19 10.11 9.79 6.88
C VAL A 19 9.61 10.45 8.16
N ALA A 20 10.04 11.67 8.39
CA ALA A 20 9.48 12.50 9.45
C ALA A 20 8.07 12.92 9.05
N LEU A 21 7.09 12.58 9.88
CA LEU A 21 5.70 12.95 9.69
C LEU A 21 5.41 14.34 10.25
N ASN A 22 4.25 14.89 9.89
CA ASN A 22 3.83 16.22 10.34
C ASN A 22 3.68 16.34 11.86
N ASP A 23 3.44 15.22 12.55
CA ASP A 23 3.33 15.19 14.01
C ASP A 23 4.68 15.05 14.72
N GLY A 24 5.79 15.02 13.99
CA GLY A 24 7.14 14.87 14.50
C GLY A 24 7.58 13.44 14.77
N THR A 25 6.76 12.44 14.47
CA THR A 25 7.14 11.03 14.56
C THR A 25 7.69 10.53 13.22
N ASP A 26 8.35 9.37 13.24
CA ASP A 26 8.79 8.70 12.02
C ASP A 26 7.73 7.70 11.57
N GLY A 27 7.48 7.65 10.29
CA GLY A 27 6.50 6.72 9.72
C GLY A 27 6.71 6.50 8.24
N GLY A 28 5.68 6.01 7.56
CA GLY A 28 5.67 5.81 6.13
C GLY A 28 4.90 6.88 5.38
N LEU A 29 5.19 7.02 4.10
CA LEU A 29 4.51 7.97 3.22
C LEU A 29 4.17 7.30 1.90
N ILE A 30 2.92 7.43 1.45
CA ILE A 30 2.52 7.11 0.08
C ILE A 30 2.30 8.44 -0.62
N ILE A 31 2.88 8.60 -1.79
CA ILE A 31 2.81 9.85 -2.54
C ILE A 31 2.42 9.58 -4.00
N ALA A 32 1.56 10.42 -4.53
CA ALA A 32 1.22 10.45 -5.95
C ALA A 32 1.78 11.72 -6.58
N LEU A 33 2.50 11.56 -7.66
CA LEU A 33 3.14 12.65 -8.39
C LEU A 33 2.62 12.72 -9.81
N ASP A 34 2.55 13.92 -10.36
CA ASP A 34 2.34 14.12 -11.79
C ASP A 34 3.59 13.67 -12.54
N LYS A 35 3.42 12.76 -13.49
CA LYS A 35 4.53 12.18 -14.25
C LYS A 35 5.31 13.21 -15.08
N SER A 36 4.63 14.23 -15.59
CA SER A 36 5.26 15.21 -16.48
C SER A 36 5.91 16.38 -15.75
N THR A 37 5.38 16.77 -14.58
CA THR A 37 5.86 17.94 -13.83
C THR A 37 6.60 17.56 -12.55
N GLY A 38 6.36 16.36 -12.00
CA GLY A 38 6.88 15.96 -10.71
C GLY A 38 6.12 16.56 -9.53
N GLU A 39 5.05 17.31 -9.80
CA GLU A 39 4.26 17.91 -8.72
C GLU A 39 3.46 16.87 -7.96
N GLU A 40 3.32 17.08 -6.65
CA GLU A 40 2.54 16.21 -5.79
C GLU A 40 1.05 16.40 -6.06
N LYS A 41 0.35 15.28 -6.30
CA LYS A 41 -1.11 15.27 -6.43
C LYS A 41 -1.79 15.04 -5.09
N TRP A 42 -1.27 14.08 -4.33
CA TRP A 42 -1.74 13.78 -2.98
C TRP A 42 -0.66 12.98 -2.22
N ARG A 43 -0.79 12.97 -0.91
CA ARG A 43 0.04 12.14 -0.02
C ARG A 43 -0.79 11.57 1.10
N VAL A 44 -0.37 10.39 1.57
CA VAL A 44 -0.96 9.73 2.74
C VAL A 44 0.16 9.36 3.70
N GLU A 45 0.06 9.85 4.93
CA GLU A 45 0.99 9.49 5.99
C GLU A 45 0.51 8.21 6.68
N GLN A 46 1.46 7.33 7.02
CA GLN A 46 1.19 6.12 7.79
C GLN A 46 2.02 6.14 9.05
N ALA A 47 1.37 5.97 10.21
CA ALA A 47 2.04 5.98 11.49
C ALA A 47 3.13 4.91 11.60
N ASP A 48 2.88 3.74 10.99
CA ASP A 48 3.85 2.66 10.93
C ASP A 48 4.66 2.72 9.64
N GLY A 49 5.91 2.26 9.71
CA GLY A 49 6.78 2.28 8.54
C GLY A 49 6.27 1.38 7.41
N ILE A 50 6.67 1.67 6.20
CA ILE A 50 6.32 0.92 5.00
C ILE A 50 7.58 0.25 4.46
N TRP A 51 7.60 -1.09 4.37
CA TRP A 51 8.72 -1.86 3.81
C TRP A 51 8.31 -2.67 2.59
N SER A 52 7.13 -2.40 2.06
CA SER A 52 6.62 -3.02 0.84
C SER A 52 6.33 -1.95 -0.21
N ALA A 53 6.39 -2.35 -1.48
CA ALA A 53 6.01 -1.46 -2.56
C ALA A 53 4.47 -1.34 -2.64
N PRO A 54 3.94 -0.20 -3.10
CA PRO A 54 2.52 -0.10 -3.39
C PRO A 54 2.16 -0.95 -4.60
N VAL A 55 0.99 -1.56 -4.58
CA VAL A 55 0.45 -2.32 -5.71
C VAL A 55 -0.75 -1.57 -6.24
N VAL A 56 -0.74 -1.26 -7.52
CA VAL A 56 -1.84 -0.57 -8.17
C VAL A 56 -2.69 -1.58 -8.92
N ILE A 57 -3.99 -1.57 -8.65
CA ILE A 57 -4.96 -2.43 -9.31
C ILE A 57 -6.05 -1.59 -9.96
N TYR A 58 -6.67 -2.14 -10.99
CA TYR A 58 -7.75 -1.47 -11.73
C TYR A 58 -8.96 -2.38 -11.80
N ASP A 59 -10.14 -1.79 -11.66
CA ASP A 59 -11.37 -2.53 -11.88
C ASP A 59 -11.71 -2.60 -13.38
N GLU A 60 -12.81 -3.25 -13.72
CA GLU A 60 -13.25 -3.43 -15.10
C GLU A 60 -13.58 -2.11 -15.81
N ASN A 61 -13.84 -1.05 -15.06
CA ASN A 61 -14.11 0.30 -15.59
C ASN A 61 -12.83 1.14 -15.70
N GLY A 62 -11.68 0.58 -15.35
CA GLY A 62 -10.39 1.28 -15.37
C GLY A 62 -10.13 2.16 -14.16
N LYS A 63 -10.98 2.11 -13.14
CA LYS A 63 -10.77 2.85 -11.89
C LYS A 63 -9.61 2.25 -11.12
N GLY A 64 -8.69 3.11 -10.66
CA GLY A 64 -7.46 2.71 -10.02
C GLY A 64 -7.53 2.73 -8.50
N TYR A 65 -6.93 1.71 -7.89
CA TYR A 65 -6.82 1.55 -6.44
C TYR A 65 -5.39 1.21 -6.08
N ILE A 66 -4.99 1.59 -4.86
CA ILE A 66 -3.65 1.32 -4.37
C ILE A 66 -3.76 0.44 -3.12
N LEU A 67 -3.08 -0.70 -3.16
CA LEU A 67 -2.91 -1.58 -2.00
C LEU A 67 -1.55 -1.30 -1.38
N GLN A 68 -1.54 -1.04 -0.08
CA GLN A 68 -0.32 -0.82 0.67
C GLN A 68 -0.36 -1.60 1.98
N CYS A 69 0.72 -2.33 2.24
CA CYS A 69 0.95 -2.99 3.51
C CYS A 69 1.91 -2.17 4.36
N ASP A 70 1.69 -2.13 5.65
CA ASP A 70 2.62 -1.51 6.59
C ASP A 70 3.28 -2.53 7.52
N ARG A 71 4.24 -2.07 8.30
CA ARG A 71 5.01 -2.94 9.20
C ARG A 71 4.19 -3.49 10.35
N SER A 72 3.09 -2.84 10.71
CA SER A 72 2.22 -3.35 11.78
C SER A 72 1.42 -4.59 11.38
N GLY A 73 1.32 -4.86 10.08
CA GLY A 73 0.53 -5.96 9.53
C GLY A 73 -0.80 -5.54 8.95
N LYS A 74 -0.98 -4.26 8.73
CA LYS A 74 -2.21 -3.72 8.17
C LYS A 74 -2.09 -3.57 6.66
N LEU A 75 -3.09 -4.07 5.96
CA LEU A 75 -3.27 -3.92 4.52
C LEU A 75 -4.39 -2.92 4.28
N THR A 76 -4.11 -1.85 3.56
CA THR A 76 -5.09 -0.80 3.28
C THR A 76 -5.27 -0.63 1.78
N LEU A 77 -6.53 -0.47 1.37
CA LEU A 77 -6.92 -0.12 0.01
C LEU A 77 -7.26 1.36 -0.06
N TYR A 78 -6.59 2.08 -0.95
CA TYR A 78 -6.80 3.50 -1.17
C TYR A 78 -7.36 3.76 -2.55
N SER A 79 -8.16 4.82 -2.68
CA SER A 79 -8.54 5.36 -3.98
C SER A 79 -7.29 5.94 -4.67
N GLY A 80 -7.06 5.58 -5.92
CA GLY A 80 -5.87 6.03 -6.64
C GLY A 80 -5.89 7.52 -7.02
N ILE A 81 -7.06 8.11 -7.17
CA ILE A 81 -7.19 9.52 -7.60
C ILE A 81 -6.80 10.48 -6.47
N ASP A 82 -7.23 10.21 -5.25
CA ASP A 82 -7.12 11.15 -4.14
C ASP A 82 -6.42 10.59 -2.89
N GLY A 83 -6.08 9.30 -2.89
CA GLY A 83 -5.42 8.65 -1.75
C GLY A 83 -6.33 8.40 -0.56
N GLN A 84 -7.64 8.51 -0.71
CA GLN A 84 -8.57 8.27 0.38
C GLN A 84 -8.62 6.78 0.74
N ALA A 85 -8.48 6.46 2.03
CA ALA A 85 -8.59 5.08 2.51
C ALA A 85 -10.03 4.58 2.35
N MET A 86 -10.17 3.41 1.73
CA MET A 86 -11.48 2.81 1.47
C MET A 86 -11.79 1.69 2.45
N CYS A 87 -10.82 0.82 2.71
CA CYS A 87 -10.95 -0.26 3.69
C CYS A 87 -9.58 -0.76 4.09
N SER A 88 -9.51 -1.45 5.22
CA SER A 88 -8.27 -2.07 5.69
C SER A 88 -8.55 -3.37 6.42
N ILE A 89 -7.53 -4.24 6.43
CA ILE A 89 -7.53 -5.52 7.13
C ILE A 89 -6.24 -5.60 7.93
N ASP A 90 -6.34 -5.98 9.19
CA ASP A 90 -5.19 -6.26 10.03
C ASP A 90 -4.91 -7.78 9.99
N LEU A 91 -3.73 -8.16 9.51
CA LEU A 91 -3.31 -9.55 9.44
C LEU A 91 -2.62 -10.03 10.72
N GLY A 92 -2.49 -9.17 11.71
CA GLY A 92 -1.98 -9.50 13.04
C GLY A 92 -0.48 -9.80 13.10
N SER A 93 0.25 -9.59 12.01
CA SER A 93 1.67 -9.89 11.95
C SER A 93 2.35 -8.97 10.94
N ARG A 94 3.60 -8.62 11.25
CA ARG A 94 4.40 -7.71 10.42
C ARG A 94 4.45 -8.14 8.96
N ILE A 95 4.25 -7.18 8.06
CA ILE A 95 4.35 -7.37 6.62
C ILE A 95 5.55 -6.57 6.10
N GLU A 96 6.50 -7.26 5.49
CA GLU A 96 7.68 -6.66 4.87
C GLU A 96 7.78 -7.00 3.38
N SER A 97 6.85 -7.81 2.89
CA SER A 97 6.78 -8.22 1.49
C SER A 97 5.72 -7.42 0.73
N THR A 98 5.93 -7.28 -0.57
CA THR A 98 4.94 -6.68 -1.46
C THR A 98 3.89 -7.74 -1.81
N PRO A 99 2.59 -7.44 -1.67
CA PRO A 99 1.55 -8.38 -2.08
C PRO A 99 1.52 -8.58 -3.60
N ALA A 100 1.05 -9.73 -4.02
CA ALA A 100 0.77 -10.02 -5.42
C ALA A 100 -0.74 -10.12 -5.62
N VAL A 101 -1.23 -9.58 -6.74
CA VAL A 101 -2.65 -9.60 -7.08
C VAL A 101 -2.84 -10.21 -8.45
N PHE A 102 -3.76 -11.15 -8.55
CA PHE A 102 -4.20 -11.74 -9.82
C PHE A 102 -5.72 -11.97 -9.78
N ASN A 103 -6.43 -11.40 -10.74
CA ASN A 103 -7.90 -11.37 -10.75
C ASN A 103 -8.43 -10.79 -9.42
N ASN A 104 -9.25 -11.55 -8.72
CA ASN A 104 -9.87 -11.13 -7.46
C ASN A 104 -9.14 -11.67 -6.22
N THR A 105 -7.91 -12.14 -6.38
CA THR A 105 -7.16 -12.73 -5.29
C THR A 105 -5.88 -11.96 -5.04
N LEU A 106 -5.65 -11.61 -3.78
CA LEU A 106 -4.41 -11.03 -3.29
C LEU A 106 -3.70 -12.05 -2.42
N VAL A 107 -2.38 -12.17 -2.57
CA VAL A 107 -1.55 -13.03 -1.73
C VAL A 107 -0.45 -12.17 -1.11
N VAL A 108 -0.27 -12.32 0.19
CA VAL A 108 0.76 -11.58 0.93
C VAL A 108 1.41 -12.49 1.97
N GLY A 109 2.72 -12.33 2.17
CA GLY A 109 3.47 -13.03 3.21
C GLY A 109 3.57 -12.19 4.48
N THR A 110 3.39 -12.80 5.63
CA THR A 110 3.64 -12.19 6.93
C THR A 110 4.90 -12.76 7.55
N ARG A 111 5.59 -11.97 8.36
CA ARG A 111 6.85 -12.39 8.98
C ARG A 111 6.66 -13.32 10.18
N GLY A 112 5.54 -13.19 10.88
CA GLY A 112 5.34 -13.82 12.17
C GLY A 112 5.67 -12.85 13.31
N VAL A 113 5.44 -13.29 14.53
CA VAL A 113 5.69 -12.50 15.74
C VAL A 113 6.68 -13.24 16.62
N ASP A 114 7.84 -12.63 16.86
CA ASP A 114 8.91 -13.23 17.66
C ASP A 114 8.42 -13.52 19.09
N GLY A 115 8.67 -14.73 19.56
CA GLY A 115 8.33 -15.16 20.92
C GLY A 115 6.84 -15.48 21.15
N SER A 116 5.97 -15.33 20.14
CA SER A 116 4.53 -15.59 20.29
C SER A 116 4.10 -16.99 19.88
N GLY A 117 4.97 -17.77 19.26
CA GLY A 117 4.62 -19.04 18.64
C GLY A 117 3.92 -18.89 17.29
N GLN A 118 3.69 -17.67 16.82
CA GLN A 118 3.14 -17.40 15.48
C GLN A 118 4.29 -17.29 14.47
N GLY A 119 4.41 -18.29 13.62
CA GLY A 119 5.37 -18.29 12.53
C GLY A 119 4.91 -17.43 11.34
N PRO A 120 5.78 -17.29 10.32
CA PRO A 120 5.40 -16.62 9.08
C PRO A 120 4.27 -17.37 8.37
N LYS A 121 3.41 -16.63 7.67
CA LYS A 121 2.28 -17.18 6.94
C LYS A 121 2.19 -16.59 5.55
N ILE A 122 1.58 -17.34 4.65
CA ILE A 122 1.10 -16.83 3.36
C ILE A 122 -0.41 -16.72 3.47
N VAL A 123 -0.92 -15.51 3.26
CA VAL A 123 -2.35 -15.21 3.41
C VAL A 123 -2.93 -14.88 2.05
N GLY A 124 -4.01 -15.58 1.69
CA GLY A 124 -4.79 -15.27 0.50
C GLY A 124 -6.04 -14.50 0.89
N ILE A 125 -6.33 -13.42 0.18
CA ILE A 125 -7.48 -12.56 0.43
C ILE A 125 -8.25 -12.40 -0.85
N ARG A 126 -9.57 -12.61 -0.81
CA ARG A 126 -10.43 -12.35 -1.95
C ARG A 126 -10.83 -10.88 -1.94
N ILE A 127 -10.67 -10.22 -3.09
CA ILE A 127 -11.08 -8.84 -3.32
C ILE A 127 -12.38 -8.87 -4.13
N GLY A 128 -13.40 -8.25 -3.68
CA GLY A 128 -14.61 -8.23 -4.48
C GLY A 128 -15.87 -8.08 -3.81
#